data_237c6c99fa81e5d756e8648c405d2377
#
_entry.id   237c6c99fa81e5d756e8648c405d2377
#
_cell.length_a   1.000
_cell.length_b   1.000
_cell.length_c   1.000
_cell.angle_alpha   90.00
_cell.angle_beta   90.00
_cell.angle_gamma   90.00
#
_symmetry.space_group_name_H-M   'P 1'
#
loop_
_entity.id
_entity.type
_entity.pdbx_description
1 polymer ?
#
loop_
_entity_poly.entity_id
_entity_poly.type
_entity_poly.pdbx_seq_one_letter_code
_entity_poly.pdbx_strand_id
1 'polypeptide(L)'
;MRHSLDDISDAEADEIFAEMQKTALNGVFEWITLVFQVDGVSRAFTHQAVRHRVGFSYSQESMRFTKVEDMDAICGPSVKTDEQKALWNDTMKSVEDAYHKLIDAGVETQDARGVLPTNVVTRIGIGTNYRALVGLAGDRLCLQAQGEWREVIRQMKEEVRRVWGDDFADYLQPVCEHEHRCKFESVFDRPCPLQKKWNR
;
A
#
# COMPACT_ATOMS: atom_id res chain seq x y z
N MET A 1 29.14 -8.52 26.90
CA MET A 1 27.77 -8.71 26.38
C MET A 1 26.92 -7.62 27.07
N ARG A 2 26.33 -6.70 26.30
CA ARG A 2 25.45 -5.67 26.89
C ARG A 2 24.14 -6.32 27.27
N HIS A 3 23.63 -6.02 28.43
CA HIS A 3 22.41 -6.61 28.99
C HIS A 3 21.19 -5.67 28.96
N SER A 4 21.38 -4.39 28.59
CA SER A 4 20.30 -3.40 28.48
C SER A 4 20.47 -2.53 27.24
N LEU A 5 19.35 -2.19 26.59
CA LEU A 5 19.31 -1.22 25.49
C LEU A 5 19.50 0.21 25.97
N ASP A 6 19.31 0.46 27.29
CA ASP A 6 19.49 1.78 27.89
C ASP A 6 20.97 2.25 27.91
N ASP A 7 21.89 1.32 27.61
CA ASP A 7 23.33 1.59 27.55
C ASP A 7 23.82 1.98 26.13
N ILE A 8 22.94 2.07 25.12
CA ILE A 8 23.28 2.41 23.75
C ILE A 8 22.95 3.87 23.49
N SER A 9 23.93 4.67 23.11
CA SER A 9 23.70 6.05 22.65
C SER A 9 23.07 6.07 21.26
N ASP A 10 22.39 7.18 20.92
CA ASP A 10 21.75 7.36 19.60
C ASP A 10 22.79 7.17 18.47
N ALA A 11 24.02 7.71 18.61
CA ALA A 11 25.07 7.55 17.62
C ALA A 11 25.51 6.09 17.43
N GLU A 12 25.57 5.31 18.50
CA GLU A 12 25.86 3.87 18.40
C GLU A 12 24.69 3.10 17.76
N ALA A 13 23.45 3.52 18.03
CA ALA A 13 22.27 2.94 17.38
C ALA A 13 22.29 3.18 15.87
N ASP A 14 22.63 4.41 15.43
CA ASP A 14 22.77 4.78 14.03
C ASP A 14 23.88 3.96 13.33
N GLU A 15 25.04 3.79 13.97
CA GLU A 15 26.13 2.96 13.44
C GLU A 15 25.69 1.50 13.29
N ILE A 16 25.02 0.93 14.30
CA ILE A 16 24.48 -0.43 14.25
C ILE A 16 23.48 -0.58 13.12
N PHE A 17 22.57 0.39 12.96
CA PHE A 17 21.57 0.37 11.90
C PHE A 17 22.20 0.45 10.51
N ALA A 18 23.18 1.33 10.31
CA ALA A 18 23.92 1.45 9.07
C ALA A 18 24.68 0.15 8.72
N GLU A 19 25.24 -0.53 9.72
CA GLU A 19 25.90 -1.82 9.53
C GLU A 19 24.90 -2.94 9.17
N MET A 20 23.73 -2.96 9.79
CA MET A 20 22.63 -3.88 9.46
C MET A 20 22.16 -3.73 8.01
N GLN A 21 22.11 -2.50 7.49
CA GLN A 21 21.74 -2.24 6.09
C GLN A 21 22.77 -2.81 5.09
N LYS A 22 24.04 -2.82 5.45
CA LYS A 22 25.13 -3.32 4.61
C LYS A 22 25.26 -4.84 4.62
N THR A 23 24.78 -5.49 5.67
CA THR A 23 24.90 -6.94 5.83
C THR A 23 23.70 -7.66 5.23
N ALA A 24 23.90 -8.89 4.75
CA ALA A 24 22.80 -9.77 4.32
C ALA A 24 21.93 -10.27 5.50
N LEU A 25 22.24 -9.89 6.74
CA LEU A 25 21.59 -10.36 7.96
C LEU A 25 20.38 -9.50 8.34
N ASN A 26 19.41 -9.42 7.45
CA ASN A 26 18.19 -8.61 7.63
C ASN A 26 17.19 -9.20 8.66
N GLY A 27 17.53 -10.29 9.34
CA GLY A 27 16.63 -10.96 10.30
C GLY A 27 16.21 -10.07 11.46
N VAL A 28 17.07 -9.14 11.89
CA VAL A 28 16.77 -8.20 12.97
C VAL A 28 15.61 -7.26 12.62
N PHE A 29 15.42 -6.92 11.35
CA PHE A 29 14.30 -6.08 10.88
C PHE A 29 12.93 -6.76 11.03
N GLU A 30 12.89 -8.08 11.25
CA GLU A 30 11.66 -8.79 11.53
C GLU A 30 11.11 -8.50 12.94
N TRP A 31 11.96 -8.02 13.85
CA TRP A 31 11.55 -7.69 15.22
C TRP A 31 10.91 -6.32 15.35
N ILE A 32 11.11 -5.47 14.34
CA ILE A 32 10.52 -4.14 14.28
C ILE A 32 9.10 -4.28 13.71
N THR A 33 8.09 -4.11 14.55
CA THR A 33 6.68 -4.25 14.16
C THR A 33 6.04 -2.88 13.97
N LEU A 34 5.31 -2.73 12.85
CA LEU A 34 4.52 -1.55 12.51
C LEU A 34 3.07 -1.91 12.34
N VAL A 35 2.20 -0.98 12.70
CA VAL A 35 0.77 -1.07 12.42
C VAL A 35 0.33 0.22 11.73
N PHE A 36 -0.27 0.08 10.56
CA PHE A 36 -0.83 1.19 9.81
C PHE A 36 -2.34 1.05 9.74
N GLN A 37 -3.05 2.14 9.97
CA GLN A 37 -4.44 2.28 9.57
C GLN A 37 -4.45 3.00 8.22
N VAL A 38 -4.99 2.35 7.20
CA VAL A 38 -5.07 2.87 5.83
C VAL A 38 -6.53 3.13 5.50
N ASP A 39 -6.87 4.40 5.38
CA ASP A 39 -8.22 4.85 5.08
C ASP A 39 -8.30 5.44 3.67
N GLY A 40 -9.49 5.43 3.09
CA GLY A 40 -9.71 6.04 1.79
C GLY A 40 -9.07 5.28 0.63
N VAL A 41 -8.95 3.96 0.74
CA VAL A 41 -8.42 3.09 -0.32
C VAL A 41 -9.53 2.25 -0.95
N SER A 42 -9.32 1.80 -2.20
CA SER A 42 -10.29 0.97 -2.90
C SER A 42 -10.32 -0.48 -2.41
N ARG A 43 -11.42 -1.17 -2.61
CA ARG A 43 -11.47 -2.63 -2.47
C ARG A 43 -10.51 -3.33 -3.44
N ALA A 44 -10.29 -2.77 -4.63
CA ALA A 44 -9.28 -3.27 -5.56
C ALA A 44 -7.87 -3.27 -4.97
N PHE A 45 -7.50 -2.20 -4.24
CA PHE A 45 -6.25 -2.13 -3.48
C PHE A 45 -6.20 -3.23 -2.42
N THR A 46 -7.22 -3.34 -1.56
CA THR A 46 -7.20 -4.30 -0.46
C THR A 46 -7.20 -5.75 -0.94
N HIS A 47 -7.85 -6.05 -2.06
CA HIS A 47 -7.78 -7.37 -2.73
C HIS A 47 -6.36 -7.77 -3.15
N GLN A 48 -5.54 -6.80 -3.51
CA GLN A 48 -4.12 -7.03 -3.79
C GLN A 48 -3.30 -7.08 -2.50
N ALA A 49 -3.61 -6.22 -1.52
CA ALA A 49 -2.89 -6.12 -0.26
C ALA A 49 -2.86 -7.45 0.49
N VAL A 50 -4.00 -8.09 0.67
CA VAL A 50 -4.15 -9.34 1.44
C VAL A 50 -3.44 -10.55 0.80
N ARG A 51 -2.86 -10.40 -0.40
CA ARG A 51 -2.04 -11.43 -1.04
C ARG A 51 -0.60 -11.43 -0.56
N HIS A 52 -0.13 -10.33 0.03
CA HIS A 52 1.16 -10.27 0.72
C HIS A 52 0.98 -10.86 2.12
N ARG A 53 1.44 -12.09 2.35
CA ARG A 53 1.17 -12.82 3.59
C ARG A 53 2.35 -12.94 4.52
N VAL A 54 3.55 -13.04 3.97
CA VAL A 54 4.76 -13.23 4.77
C VAL A 54 5.12 -11.91 5.46
N GLY A 55 5.05 -11.91 6.79
CA GLY A 55 5.29 -10.72 7.60
C GLY A 55 4.16 -9.69 7.62
N PHE A 56 2.94 -10.07 7.17
CA PHE A 56 1.77 -9.20 7.14
C PHE A 56 0.56 -9.82 7.84
N SER A 57 -0.21 -8.98 8.51
CA SER A 57 -1.54 -9.28 9.04
C SER A 57 -2.51 -8.16 8.66
N TYR A 58 -3.79 -8.50 8.50
CA TYR A 58 -4.79 -7.57 7.99
C TYR A 58 -6.06 -7.60 8.82
N SER A 59 -6.63 -6.41 9.05
CA SER A 59 -7.97 -6.24 9.61
C SER A 59 -8.73 -5.27 8.72
N GLN A 60 -9.76 -5.74 8.04
CA GLN A 60 -10.50 -4.95 7.06
C GLN A 60 -11.96 -4.80 7.47
N GLU A 61 -12.50 -3.60 7.24
CA GLU A 61 -13.92 -3.33 7.39
C GLU A 61 -14.76 -4.26 6.50
N SER A 62 -15.80 -4.85 7.11
CA SER A 62 -16.64 -5.83 6.44
C SER A 62 -17.91 -5.19 5.89
N MET A 63 -18.05 -5.10 4.60
CA MET A 63 -19.29 -4.69 3.91
C MET A 63 -20.42 -5.73 4.02
N ARG A 64 -20.20 -6.84 4.71
CA ARG A 64 -21.27 -7.79 5.04
C ARG A 64 -22.17 -7.27 6.16
N PHE A 65 -21.56 -6.54 7.10
CA PHE A 65 -22.23 -6.08 8.32
C PHE A 65 -22.47 -4.56 8.32
N THR A 66 -21.69 -3.81 7.53
CA THR A 66 -21.79 -2.36 7.43
C THR A 66 -22.52 -2.01 6.16
N LYS A 67 -23.62 -1.27 6.29
CA LYS A 67 -24.34 -0.68 5.15
C LYS A 67 -23.52 0.48 4.59
N VAL A 68 -23.53 0.61 3.28
CA VAL A 68 -23.00 1.79 2.58
C VAL A 68 -24.12 2.81 2.54
N GLU A 69 -23.96 3.90 3.28
CA GLU A 69 -24.94 5.00 3.29
C GLU A 69 -24.68 5.95 2.13
N ASP A 70 -23.45 6.44 2.01
CA ASP A 70 -22.96 7.23 0.88
C ASP A 70 -21.82 6.44 0.20
N MET A 71 -21.96 6.19 -1.10
CA MET A 71 -20.98 5.39 -1.83
C MET A 71 -19.87 6.29 -2.38
N ASP A 72 -18.74 6.33 -1.67
CA ASP A 72 -17.49 6.85 -2.20
C ASP A 72 -16.79 5.81 -3.08
N ALA A 73 -16.28 6.25 -4.24
CA ALA A 73 -15.55 5.38 -5.17
C ALA A 73 -14.36 6.11 -5.77
N ILE A 74 -13.20 5.43 -5.77
CA ILE A 74 -11.95 6.00 -6.29
C ILE A 74 -11.97 6.00 -7.81
N CYS A 75 -11.95 7.20 -8.40
CA CYS A 75 -11.77 7.39 -9.82
C CYS A 75 -10.31 7.18 -10.22
N GLY A 76 -10.05 6.29 -11.15
CA GLY A 76 -8.70 5.99 -11.61
C GLY A 76 -8.05 7.19 -12.34
N PRO A 77 -6.72 7.38 -12.23
CA PRO A 77 -6.02 8.54 -12.79
C PRO A 77 -6.01 8.61 -14.33
N SER A 78 -6.48 7.56 -15.01
CA SER A 78 -6.66 7.54 -16.46
C SER A 78 -7.97 8.17 -16.93
N VAL A 79 -8.91 8.43 -16.02
CA VAL A 79 -10.15 9.17 -16.29
C VAL A 79 -9.84 10.66 -16.22
N LYS A 80 -9.66 11.29 -17.39
CA LYS A 80 -9.07 12.65 -17.47
C LYS A 80 -10.03 13.68 -18.06
N THR A 81 -10.78 13.33 -19.11
CA THR A 81 -11.67 14.29 -19.78
C THR A 81 -12.96 14.49 -18.99
N ASP A 82 -13.63 15.61 -19.23
CA ASP A 82 -14.88 15.90 -18.55
C ASP A 82 -16.00 14.91 -18.92
N GLU A 83 -16.00 14.43 -20.17
CA GLU A 83 -16.92 13.38 -20.60
C GLU A 83 -16.64 12.04 -19.87
N GLN A 84 -15.36 11.69 -19.69
CA GLN A 84 -15.01 10.48 -18.95
C GLN A 84 -15.40 10.58 -17.48
N LYS A 85 -15.21 11.75 -16.88
CA LYS A 85 -15.61 12.01 -15.48
C LYS A 85 -17.13 11.99 -15.32
N ALA A 86 -17.86 12.60 -16.25
CA ALA A 86 -19.31 12.57 -16.25
C ALA A 86 -19.83 11.12 -16.33
N LEU A 87 -19.35 10.34 -17.31
CA LEU A 87 -19.69 8.92 -17.44
C LEU A 87 -19.38 8.13 -16.18
N TRP A 88 -18.21 8.38 -15.57
CA TRP A 88 -17.84 7.75 -14.31
C TRP A 88 -18.83 8.08 -13.19
N ASN A 89 -19.11 9.36 -12.97
CA ASN A 89 -20.00 9.84 -11.91
C ASN A 89 -21.43 9.29 -12.09
N ASP A 90 -21.96 9.35 -13.30
CA ASP A 90 -23.29 8.83 -13.61
C ASP A 90 -23.39 7.32 -13.37
N THR A 91 -22.32 6.60 -13.71
CA THR A 91 -22.24 5.14 -13.48
C THR A 91 -22.21 4.84 -11.98
N MET A 92 -21.36 5.54 -11.20
CA MET A 92 -21.26 5.32 -9.76
C MET A 92 -22.57 5.65 -9.05
N LYS A 93 -23.24 6.73 -9.44
CA LYS A 93 -24.56 7.08 -8.93
C LYS A 93 -25.61 6.00 -9.24
N SER A 94 -25.59 5.46 -10.45
CA SER A 94 -26.52 4.38 -10.84
C SER A 94 -26.32 3.12 -10.02
N VAL A 95 -25.05 2.79 -9.68
CA VAL A 95 -24.71 1.66 -8.82
C VAL A 95 -25.17 1.89 -7.39
N GLU A 96 -24.95 3.08 -6.85
CA GLU A 96 -25.41 3.48 -5.51
C GLU A 96 -26.94 3.37 -5.40
N ASP A 97 -27.66 3.92 -6.37
CA ASP A 97 -29.12 3.84 -6.45
C ASP A 97 -29.60 2.37 -6.51
N ALA A 98 -28.92 1.53 -7.26
CA ALA A 98 -29.23 0.10 -7.36
C ALA A 98 -29.03 -0.61 -6.01
N TYR A 99 -27.92 -0.32 -5.31
CA TYR A 99 -27.63 -0.87 -3.99
C TYR A 99 -28.73 -0.50 -2.99
N HIS A 100 -29.10 0.79 -2.91
CA HIS A 100 -30.14 1.24 -1.98
C HIS A 100 -31.51 0.62 -2.29
N LYS A 101 -31.90 0.52 -3.57
CA LYS A 101 -33.13 -0.16 -3.98
C LYS A 101 -33.16 -1.64 -3.55
N LEU A 102 -32.03 -2.34 -3.61
CA LEU A 102 -31.96 -3.72 -3.12
C LEU A 102 -32.15 -3.77 -1.60
N ILE A 103 -31.51 -2.88 -0.85
CA ILE A 103 -31.67 -2.78 0.61
C ILE A 103 -33.13 -2.48 0.98
N ASP A 104 -33.76 -1.51 0.31
CA ASP A 104 -35.15 -1.11 0.55
C ASP A 104 -36.14 -2.22 0.19
N ALA A 105 -35.79 -3.05 -0.79
CA ALA A 105 -36.58 -4.24 -1.16
C ALA A 105 -36.38 -5.42 -0.18
N GLY A 106 -35.57 -5.24 0.91
CA GLY A 106 -35.35 -6.24 1.93
C GLY A 106 -34.25 -7.26 1.60
N VAL A 107 -33.41 -7.00 0.57
CA VAL A 107 -32.26 -7.84 0.30
C VAL A 107 -31.21 -7.63 1.39
N GLU A 108 -30.68 -8.73 1.92
CA GLU A 108 -29.66 -8.67 2.97
C GLU A 108 -28.40 -7.95 2.48
N THR A 109 -27.77 -7.18 3.36
CA THR A 109 -26.55 -6.39 3.06
C THR A 109 -25.44 -7.25 2.44
N GLN A 110 -25.30 -8.51 2.89
CA GLN A 110 -24.29 -9.44 2.37
C GLN A 110 -24.48 -9.76 0.87
N ASP A 111 -25.71 -9.68 0.37
CA ASP A 111 -26.04 -9.98 -1.03
C ASP A 111 -26.13 -8.69 -1.84
N ALA A 112 -26.78 -7.64 -1.28
CA ALA A 112 -26.89 -6.32 -1.90
C ALA A 112 -25.51 -5.72 -2.26
N ARG A 113 -24.48 -5.91 -1.42
CA ARG A 113 -23.10 -5.49 -1.69
C ARG A 113 -22.50 -6.06 -2.98
N GLY A 114 -23.10 -7.10 -3.53
CA GLY A 114 -22.66 -7.73 -4.78
C GLY A 114 -22.69 -6.80 -5.99
N VAL A 115 -23.50 -5.70 -5.95
CA VAL A 115 -23.51 -4.70 -7.01
C VAL A 115 -22.46 -3.59 -6.82
N LEU A 116 -21.80 -3.51 -5.64
CA LEU A 116 -20.81 -2.48 -5.37
C LEU A 116 -19.55 -2.69 -6.23
N PRO A 117 -18.96 -1.60 -6.76
CA PRO A 117 -17.80 -1.69 -7.62
C PRO A 117 -16.53 -2.00 -6.81
N THR A 118 -15.51 -2.56 -7.46
CA THR A 118 -14.23 -2.89 -6.81
C THR A 118 -13.45 -1.66 -6.34
N ASN A 119 -13.79 -0.48 -6.86
CA ASN A 119 -13.18 0.80 -6.48
C ASN A 119 -13.96 1.55 -5.39
N VAL A 120 -14.99 0.92 -4.79
CA VAL A 120 -15.62 1.48 -3.60
C VAL A 120 -14.60 1.68 -2.48
N VAL A 121 -14.71 2.82 -1.80
CA VAL A 121 -13.79 3.20 -0.72
C VAL A 121 -13.97 2.30 0.49
N THR A 122 -12.87 1.97 1.13
CA THR A 122 -12.83 1.16 2.35
C THR A 122 -11.62 1.55 3.20
N ARG A 123 -11.50 0.90 4.36
CA ARG A 123 -10.35 1.01 5.26
C ARG A 123 -9.80 -0.36 5.61
N ILE A 124 -8.49 -0.40 5.90
CA ILE A 124 -7.80 -1.62 6.28
C ILE A 124 -6.68 -1.33 7.27
N GLY A 125 -6.65 -2.08 8.37
CA GLY A 125 -5.49 -2.15 9.25
C GLY A 125 -4.45 -3.12 8.66
N ILE A 126 -3.19 -2.71 8.63
CA ILE A 126 -2.06 -3.50 8.13
C ILE A 126 -1.01 -3.59 9.23
N GLY A 127 -0.86 -4.77 9.83
CA GLY A 127 0.26 -5.10 10.69
C GLY A 127 1.38 -5.72 9.86
N THR A 128 2.62 -5.28 10.05
CA THR A 128 3.77 -5.81 9.32
C THR A 128 5.05 -5.66 10.12
N ASN A 129 6.08 -6.44 9.79
CA ASN A 129 7.43 -6.14 10.24
C ASN A 129 8.18 -5.30 9.19
N TYR A 130 9.23 -4.61 9.66
CA TYR A 130 9.97 -3.68 8.80
C TYR A 130 10.64 -4.38 7.61
N ARG A 131 11.16 -5.61 7.77
CA ARG A 131 11.73 -6.38 6.67
C ARG A 131 10.71 -6.64 5.56
N ALA A 132 9.49 -7.04 5.94
CA ALA A 132 8.41 -7.28 4.98
C ALA A 132 7.97 -5.97 4.32
N LEU A 133 7.95 -4.85 5.06
CA LEU A 133 7.66 -3.52 4.50
C LEU A 133 8.71 -3.08 3.48
N VAL A 134 10.00 -3.33 3.73
CA VAL A 134 11.08 -3.07 2.75
C VAL A 134 10.84 -3.83 1.45
N GLY A 135 10.52 -5.13 1.55
CA GLY A 135 10.19 -5.94 0.37
C GLY A 135 8.98 -5.41 -0.39
N LEU A 136 7.91 -5.06 0.34
CA LEU A 136 6.70 -4.47 -0.25
C LEU A 136 6.99 -3.12 -0.93
N ALA A 137 7.76 -2.25 -0.28
CA ALA A 137 8.18 -0.96 -0.84
C ALA A 137 8.99 -1.16 -2.12
N GLY A 138 9.89 -2.13 -2.13
CA GLY A 138 10.68 -2.51 -3.29
C GLY A 138 9.83 -2.79 -4.53
N ASP A 139 8.74 -3.52 -4.37
CA ASP A 139 7.83 -3.88 -5.45
C ASP A 139 6.81 -2.77 -5.77
N ARG A 140 6.31 -2.05 -4.77
CA ARG A 140 5.15 -1.15 -4.92
C ARG A 140 5.50 0.32 -5.12
N LEU A 141 6.72 0.75 -4.82
CA LEU A 141 7.24 2.05 -5.25
C LEU A 141 7.71 2.04 -6.70
N CYS A 142 7.79 0.87 -7.33
CA CYS A 142 8.08 0.74 -8.75
C CYS A 142 7.07 1.53 -9.60
N LEU A 143 7.55 2.24 -10.63
CA LEU A 143 6.68 3.03 -11.53
C LEU A 143 5.67 2.20 -12.32
N GLN A 144 5.87 0.89 -12.40
CA GLN A 144 4.94 -0.07 -13.01
C GLN A 144 3.84 -0.53 -12.06
N ALA A 145 3.97 -0.27 -10.75
CA ALA A 145 2.92 -0.58 -9.79
C ALA A 145 1.69 0.33 -10.02
N GLN A 146 0.51 -0.19 -9.66
CA GLN A 146 -0.73 0.59 -9.70
C GLN A 146 -0.56 1.90 -8.91
N GLY A 147 -1.12 2.99 -9.42
CA GLY A 147 -0.94 4.32 -8.86
C GLY A 147 -1.34 4.43 -7.39
N GLU A 148 -2.45 3.81 -7.02
CA GLU A 148 -2.94 3.76 -5.64
C GLU A 148 -1.94 3.08 -4.69
N TRP A 149 -1.32 1.96 -5.12
CA TRP A 149 -0.27 1.29 -4.35
C TRP A 149 0.93 2.19 -4.09
N ARG A 150 1.41 2.88 -5.13
CA ARG A 150 2.55 3.79 -4.99
C ARG A 150 2.27 4.89 -4.00
N GLU A 151 1.06 5.43 -4.02
CA GLU A 151 0.65 6.50 -3.12
C GLU A 151 0.58 6.01 -1.67
N VAL A 152 -0.06 4.86 -1.43
CA VAL A 152 -0.15 4.27 -0.08
C VAL A 152 1.25 3.99 0.49
N ILE A 153 2.15 3.36 -0.28
CA ILE A 153 3.50 3.08 0.23
C ILE A 153 4.31 4.36 0.42
N ARG A 154 4.10 5.38 -0.42
CA ARG A 154 4.73 6.70 -0.22
C ARG A 154 4.30 7.31 1.11
N GLN A 155 3.00 7.25 1.44
CA GLN A 155 2.49 7.74 2.72
C GLN A 155 3.02 6.90 3.89
N MET A 156 3.05 5.57 3.78
CA MET A 156 3.67 4.72 4.81
C MET A 156 5.14 5.08 5.03
N LYS A 157 5.90 5.36 3.95
CA LYS A 157 7.28 5.83 4.03
C LYS A 157 7.40 7.15 4.80
N GLU A 158 6.50 8.11 4.56
CA GLU A 158 6.48 9.39 5.28
C GLU A 158 6.15 9.20 6.77
N GLU A 159 5.24 8.27 7.11
CA GLU A 159 4.95 7.93 8.50
C GLU A 159 6.15 7.27 9.20
N VAL A 160 6.86 6.39 8.50
CA VAL A 160 8.13 5.82 8.99
C VAL A 160 9.15 6.94 9.23
N ARG A 161 9.29 7.90 8.31
CA ARG A 161 10.18 9.06 8.45
C ARG A 161 9.82 9.90 9.67
N ARG A 162 8.55 10.15 9.88
CA ARG A 162 8.05 10.95 11.01
C ARG A 162 8.37 10.30 12.36
N VAL A 163 8.33 8.97 12.44
CA VAL A 163 8.48 8.22 13.70
C VAL A 163 9.93 7.82 13.97
N TRP A 164 10.67 7.39 12.93
CA TRP A 164 11.99 6.77 13.07
C TRP A 164 13.11 7.48 12.30
N GLY A 165 12.80 8.55 11.58
CA GLY A 165 13.79 9.35 10.87
C GLY A 165 14.06 8.89 9.43
N ASP A 166 14.99 9.62 8.82
CA ASP A 166 15.30 9.49 7.39
C ASP A 166 15.95 8.15 7.04
N ASP A 167 16.83 7.63 7.90
CA ASP A 167 17.56 6.39 7.63
C ASP A 167 16.63 5.20 7.40
N PHE A 168 15.60 5.06 8.25
CA PHE A 168 14.57 4.04 8.05
C PHE A 168 13.69 4.32 6.84
N ALA A 169 13.27 5.56 6.66
CA ALA A 169 12.42 5.90 5.53
C ALA A 169 13.12 5.74 4.20
N ASP A 170 14.35 6.19 4.06
CA ASP A 170 15.09 6.16 2.80
C ASP A 170 15.52 4.75 2.38
N TYR A 171 15.54 3.82 3.31
CA TYR A 171 15.69 2.41 2.99
C TYR A 171 14.43 1.81 2.31
N LEU A 172 13.25 2.43 2.47
CA LEU A 172 12.04 2.09 1.74
C LEU A 172 12.08 2.69 0.32
N GLN A 173 12.62 1.94 -0.64
CA GLN A 173 12.80 2.39 -2.03
C GLN A 173 12.56 1.25 -3.02
N PRO A 174 12.36 1.55 -4.32
CA PRO A 174 12.20 0.51 -5.34
C PRO A 174 13.41 -0.43 -5.39
N VAL A 175 13.17 -1.71 -5.73
CA VAL A 175 14.26 -2.72 -5.86
C VAL A 175 15.39 -2.21 -6.76
N CYS A 176 15.07 -1.51 -7.85
CA CYS A 176 16.10 -1.00 -8.78
C CYS A 176 17.01 0.07 -8.17
N GLU A 177 16.59 0.77 -7.13
CA GLU A 177 17.44 1.72 -6.39
C GLU A 177 18.40 0.97 -5.46
N HIS A 178 18.01 -0.17 -4.90
CA HIS A 178 18.87 -1.02 -4.09
C HIS A 178 19.87 -1.81 -4.95
N GLU A 179 19.38 -2.45 -6.02
CA GLU A 179 20.15 -3.39 -6.82
C GLU A 179 20.87 -2.73 -8.00
N HIS A 180 20.62 -1.44 -8.27
CA HIS A 180 21.09 -0.71 -9.45
C HIS A 180 20.73 -1.43 -10.77
N ARG A 181 19.65 -2.20 -10.76
CA ARG A 181 19.17 -2.99 -11.88
C ARG A 181 17.65 -3.11 -11.87
N CYS A 182 17.02 -3.01 -13.04
CA CYS A 182 15.59 -3.25 -13.18
C CYS A 182 15.28 -4.76 -13.15
N LYS A 183 14.47 -5.20 -12.20
CA LYS A 183 14.01 -6.58 -12.08
C LYS A 183 13.00 -6.97 -13.17
N PHE A 184 12.33 -5.98 -13.78
CA PHE A 184 11.25 -6.16 -14.73
C PHE A 184 11.60 -5.72 -16.16
N GLU A 185 12.88 -5.59 -16.49
CA GLU A 185 13.34 -5.06 -17.76
C GLU A 185 12.78 -5.84 -18.98
N SER A 186 12.66 -7.15 -18.85
CA SER A 186 12.16 -8.03 -19.93
C SER A 186 10.64 -8.18 -19.98
N VAL A 187 9.89 -7.61 -19.03
CA VAL A 187 8.45 -7.85 -18.85
C VAL A 187 7.60 -6.72 -19.45
N PHE A 188 8.17 -5.53 -19.59
CA PHE A 188 7.42 -4.34 -19.99
C PHE A 188 7.93 -3.76 -21.31
N ASP A 189 7.03 -3.57 -22.27
CA ASP A 189 7.31 -2.99 -23.61
C ASP A 189 7.71 -1.51 -23.55
N ARG A 190 7.49 -0.83 -22.43
CA ARG A 190 7.82 0.57 -22.26
C ARG A 190 9.04 0.74 -21.36
N PRO A 191 10.11 1.41 -21.81
CA PRO A 191 11.27 1.68 -20.96
C PRO A 191 10.86 2.54 -19.77
N CYS A 192 11.19 2.06 -18.56
CA CYS A 192 11.02 2.82 -17.35
C CYS A 192 12.00 4.02 -17.33
N PRO A 193 11.56 5.24 -16.98
CA PRO A 193 12.46 6.39 -16.86
C PRO A 193 13.65 6.18 -15.91
N LEU A 194 13.47 5.35 -14.86
CA LEU A 194 14.54 5.00 -13.91
C LEU A 194 15.55 4.03 -14.53
N GLN A 195 15.16 3.23 -15.52
CA GLN A 195 16.05 2.27 -16.18
C GLN A 195 17.21 2.97 -16.89
N LYS A 196 16.98 4.17 -17.45
CA LYS A 196 18.03 4.98 -18.08
C LYS A 196 19.11 5.44 -17.09
N LYS A 197 18.79 5.44 -15.79
CA LYS A 197 19.72 5.80 -14.71
C LYS A 197 20.76 4.72 -14.48
N TRP A 198 20.41 3.45 -14.72
CA TRP A 198 21.23 2.30 -14.38
C TRP A 198 21.92 1.64 -15.58
N ASN A 199 21.44 1.87 -16.80
CA ASN A 199 21.99 1.31 -18.04
C ASN A 199 23.05 2.25 -18.68
N ARG A 200 23.87 2.90 -17.87
CA ARG A 200 25.02 3.71 -18.32
C ARG A 200 26.33 3.00 -18.12
#